data_2e7f1a5b19a17011364b63fa3d751f46
#
_entry.id   2e7f1a5b19a17011364b63fa3d751f46
#
_cell.length_a   1.000
_cell.length_b   1.000
_cell.length_c   1.000
_cell.angle_alpha   90.00
_cell.angle_beta   90.00
_cell.angle_gamma   90.00
#
_symmetry.space_group_name_H-M   'P 1'
#
loop_
_entity.id
_entity.type
_entity.pdbx_description
1 polymer ?
#
loop_
_entity_poly.entity_id
_entity_poly.type
_entity_poly.pdbx_seq_one_letter_code
_entity_poly.pdbx_strand_id
1 'polypeptide(L)'
;IGFSVARELEQRGIEIILFERDLNRADELATLLDRTTVINGDGTNLALLEEEGAGNCDVFITASPDDETNLMAGLLAKRLGCQKVVALVHRPDYGPIYEQLGIDAAISPRLLAARQILKYVREGEVASVSVIADGRGEILELVAPEECRIVGKTLMDVNIPRGVMIGAVAGETGVFVPDGKDVIRPGNTVIVFTTPAVRPAVERLFRKPLFA
;
A
#
# COMPACT_ATOMS: atom_id res chain seq x y z
N ILE A 1 7.15 -11.83 8.42
CA ILE A 1 6.55 -10.48 8.25
C ILE A 1 6.56 -9.76 9.61
N GLY A 2 5.98 -10.32 10.68
CA GLY A 2 5.90 -9.68 11.99
C GLY A 2 7.21 -9.12 12.50
N PHE A 3 8.29 -9.92 12.48
CA PHE A 3 9.63 -9.47 12.84
C PHE A 3 10.11 -8.25 12.02
N SER A 4 9.90 -8.28 10.69
CA SER A 4 10.35 -7.15 9.85
C SER A 4 9.58 -5.87 10.16
N VAL A 5 8.29 -5.98 10.49
CA VAL A 5 7.46 -4.84 10.90
C VAL A 5 7.93 -4.31 12.25
N ALA A 6 8.13 -5.18 13.24
CA ALA A 6 8.62 -4.78 14.57
C ALA A 6 9.96 -4.05 14.47
N ARG A 7 10.93 -4.61 13.74
CA ARG A 7 12.24 -3.99 13.54
C ARG A 7 12.18 -2.61 12.89
N GLU A 8 11.33 -2.43 11.88
CA GLU A 8 11.16 -1.13 11.21
C GLU A 8 10.50 -0.09 12.13
N LEU A 9 9.54 -0.52 12.94
CA LEU A 9 8.82 0.37 13.85
C LEU A 9 9.69 0.77 15.05
N GLU A 10 10.47 -0.14 15.63
CA GLU A 10 11.37 0.20 16.73
C GLU A 10 12.45 1.20 16.32
N GLN A 11 12.94 1.14 15.06
CA GLN A 11 13.88 2.13 14.51
C GLN A 11 13.27 3.53 14.44
N ARG A 12 11.95 3.62 14.34
CA ARG A 12 11.20 4.88 14.38
C ARG A 12 10.84 5.34 15.80
N GLY A 13 11.31 4.62 16.82
CA GLY A 13 11.06 4.95 18.21
C GLY A 13 9.68 4.59 18.74
N ILE A 14 8.96 3.70 18.06
CA ILE A 14 7.66 3.21 18.49
C ILE A 14 7.87 2.09 19.51
N GLU A 15 7.11 2.13 20.61
CA GLU A 15 7.07 1.07 21.62
C GLU A 15 6.29 -0.13 21.09
N ILE A 16 6.85 -1.34 21.23
CA ILE A 16 6.28 -2.55 20.64
C ILE A 16 6.28 -3.68 21.65
N ILE A 17 5.17 -4.38 21.72
CA ILE A 17 5.04 -5.69 22.38
C ILE A 17 4.78 -6.71 21.28
N LEU A 18 5.62 -7.75 21.20
CA LEU A 18 5.51 -8.80 20.20
C LEU A 18 5.22 -10.13 20.88
N PHE A 19 4.09 -10.76 20.51
CA PHE A 19 3.72 -12.10 20.97
C PHE A 19 4.24 -13.15 19.98
N GLU A 20 5.00 -14.11 20.47
CA GLU A 20 5.50 -15.26 19.70
C GLU A 20 5.24 -16.56 20.49
N ARG A 21 4.54 -17.50 19.86
CA ARG A 21 4.14 -18.74 20.51
C ARG A 21 5.29 -19.73 20.68
N ASP A 22 6.19 -19.79 19.68
CA ASP A 22 7.35 -20.67 19.74
C ASP A 22 8.44 -20.07 20.64
N LEU A 23 8.80 -20.80 21.71
CA LEU A 23 9.76 -20.33 22.70
C LEU A 23 11.14 -20.05 22.07
N ASN A 24 11.66 -20.96 21.23
CA ASN A 24 12.97 -20.78 20.62
C ASN A 24 12.98 -19.55 19.71
N ARG A 25 11.88 -19.34 19.00
CA ARG A 25 11.72 -18.15 18.15
C ARG A 25 11.59 -16.87 18.98
N ALA A 26 10.87 -16.90 20.09
CA ALA A 26 10.76 -15.77 21.00
C ALA A 26 12.13 -15.38 21.56
N ASP A 27 12.94 -16.34 22.01
CA ASP A 27 14.31 -16.12 22.49
C ASP A 27 15.19 -15.51 21.40
N GLU A 28 15.11 -16.04 20.18
CA GLU A 28 15.85 -15.48 19.03
C GLU A 28 15.41 -14.03 18.76
N LEU A 29 14.12 -13.74 18.71
CA LEU A 29 13.59 -12.40 18.47
C LEU A 29 14.00 -11.42 19.55
N ALA A 30 14.03 -11.84 20.83
CA ALA A 30 14.52 -11.01 21.94
C ALA A 30 16.00 -10.63 21.82
N THR A 31 16.80 -11.41 21.08
CA THR A 31 18.19 -11.05 20.79
C THR A 31 18.38 -10.17 19.57
N LEU A 32 17.39 -10.16 18.65
CA LEU A 32 17.44 -9.42 17.37
C LEU A 32 16.73 -8.07 17.40
N LEU A 33 15.92 -7.83 18.44
CA LEU A 33 15.16 -6.60 18.64
C LEU A 33 15.63 -5.90 19.90
N ASP A 34 16.09 -4.66 19.79
CA ASP A 34 16.73 -3.94 20.88
C ASP A 34 15.73 -3.26 21.83
N ARG A 35 14.56 -2.88 21.34
CA ARG A 35 13.58 -2.05 22.05
C ARG A 35 12.18 -2.65 22.11
N THR A 36 11.97 -3.77 21.45
CA THR A 36 10.70 -4.50 21.42
C THR A 36 10.62 -5.46 22.61
N THR A 37 9.56 -5.39 23.39
CA THR A 37 9.27 -6.40 24.42
C THR A 37 8.74 -7.66 23.73
N VAL A 38 9.47 -8.76 23.83
CA VAL A 38 9.04 -10.05 23.25
C VAL A 38 8.42 -10.89 24.34
N ILE A 39 7.17 -11.28 24.15
CA ILE A 39 6.37 -12.13 25.04
C ILE A 39 6.24 -13.52 24.41
N ASN A 40 6.72 -14.55 25.11
CA ASN A 40 6.44 -15.92 24.69
C ASN A 40 5.02 -16.30 25.08
N GLY A 41 4.11 -16.34 24.10
CA GLY A 41 2.71 -16.65 24.35
C GLY A 41 1.85 -16.67 23.07
N ASP A 42 0.65 -17.21 23.23
CA ASP A 42 -0.33 -17.27 22.16
C ASP A 42 -1.11 -15.96 22.08
N GLY A 43 -1.01 -15.26 20.94
CA GLY A 43 -1.74 -14.03 20.67
C GLY A 43 -3.28 -14.16 20.63
N THR A 44 -3.82 -15.37 20.77
CA THR A 44 -5.26 -15.62 20.94
C THR A 44 -5.64 -15.90 22.40
N ASN A 45 -4.70 -15.86 23.34
CA ASN A 45 -4.99 -16.01 24.77
C ASN A 45 -5.49 -14.68 25.34
N LEU A 46 -6.79 -14.60 25.63
CA LEU A 46 -7.43 -13.39 26.10
C LEU A 46 -6.80 -12.87 27.41
N ALA A 47 -6.51 -13.74 28.37
CA ALA A 47 -5.93 -13.34 29.66
C ALA A 47 -4.53 -12.72 29.47
N LEU A 48 -3.71 -13.30 28.60
CA LEU A 48 -2.40 -12.76 28.27
C LEU A 48 -2.52 -11.39 27.55
N LEU A 49 -3.45 -11.25 26.63
CA LEU A 49 -3.69 -9.98 25.94
C LEU A 49 -4.15 -8.87 26.91
N GLU A 50 -4.98 -9.22 27.91
CA GLU A 50 -5.41 -8.30 28.95
C GLU A 50 -4.24 -7.89 29.85
N GLU A 51 -3.43 -8.86 30.31
CA GLU A 51 -2.28 -8.65 31.18
C GLU A 51 -1.24 -7.72 30.52
N GLU A 52 -0.99 -7.92 29.24
CA GLU A 52 -0.02 -7.13 28.46
C GLU A 52 -0.62 -5.83 27.88
N GLY A 53 -1.85 -5.51 28.24
CA GLY A 53 -2.49 -4.23 27.91
C GLY A 53 -2.88 -4.05 26.45
N ALA A 54 -3.14 -5.13 25.70
CA ALA A 54 -3.52 -5.07 24.29
C ALA A 54 -4.72 -4.17 23.99
N GLY A 55 -5.61 -3.93 24.97
CA GLY A 55 -6.74 -3.01 24.83
C GLY A 55 -6.35 -1.53 24.80
N ASN A 56 -5.17 -1.17 25.30
CA ASN A 56 -4.69 0.20 25.39
C ASN A 56 -3.73 0.57 24.26
N CYS A 57 -3.42 -0.37 23.35
CA CYS A 57 -2.52 -0.09 22.24
C CYS A 57 -3.20 0.76 21.15
N ASP A 58 -2.44 1.62 20.48
CA ASP A 58 -2.93 2.41 19.35
C ASP A 58 -3.24 1.51 18.15
N VAL A 59 -2.39 0.51 17.92
CA VAL A 59 -2.52 -0.42 16.79
C VAL A 59 -2.15 -1.83 17.23
N PHE A 60 -3.01 -2.79 16.93
CA PHE A 60 -2.72 -4.22 17.06
C PHE A 60 -2.54 -4.86 15.68
N ILE A 61 -1.44 -5.57 15.48
CA ILE A 61 -1.10 -6.16 14.18
C ILE A 61 -1.03 -7.66 14.31
N THR A 62 -1.82 -8.41 13.52
CA THR A 62 -1.74 -9.86 13.46
C THR A 62 -0.99 -10.31 12.21
N ALA A 63 0.03 -11.15 12.40
CA ALA A 63 0.97 -11.52 11.32
C ALA A 63 1.41 -12.99 11.39
N SER A 64 0.57 -13.88 11.91
CA SER A 64 0.82 -15.32 11.92
C SER A 64 0.60 -15.93 10.53
N PRO A 65 1.08 -17.17 10.27
CA PRO A 65 0.83 -17.86 9.01
C PRO A 65 -0.61 -18.39 8.88
N ASP A 66 -1.42 -18.34 9.92
CA ASP A 66 -2.78 -18.87 9.98
C ASP A 66 -3.84 -17.77 10.00
N ASP A 67 -4.75 -17.79 9.01
CA ASP A 67 -5.75 -16.75 8.84
C ASP A 67 -6.77 -16.72 10.00
N GLU A 68 -7.19 -17.87 10.48
CA GLU A 68 -8.15 -18.01 11.59
C GLU A 68 -7.55 -17.44 12.90
N THR A 69 -6.28 -17.72 13.16
CA THR A 69 -5.52 -17.15 14.28
C THR A 69 -5.41 -15.64 14.16
N ASN A 70 -5.09 -15.11 12.97
CA ASN A 70 -5.00 -13.68 12.74
C ASN A 70 -6.34 -12.98 12.99
N LEU A 71 -7.43 -13.55 12.49
CA LEU A 71 -8.78 -13.01 12.71
C LEU A 71 -9.14 -13.03 14.21
N MET A 72 -8.95 -14.17 14.87
CA MET A 72 -9.31 -14.32 16.29
C MET A 72 -8.52 -13.36 17.18
N ALA A 73 -7.21 -13.29 17.04
CA ALA A 73 -6.37 -12.37 17.81
C ALA A 73 -6.79 -10.90 17.58
N GLY A 74 -7.07 -10.53 16.33
CA GLY A 74 -7.54 -9.19 15.99
C GLY A 74 -8.89 -8.85 16.63
N LEU A 75 -9.86 -9.76 16.60
CA LEU A 75 -11.17 -9.57 17.24
C LEU A 75 -11.08 -9.48 18.76
N LEU A 76 -10.19 -10.26 19.37
CA LEU A 76 -9.93 -10.17 20.82
C LEU A 76 -9.34 -8.82 21.19
N ALA A 77 -8.35 -8.33 20.45
CA ALA A 77 -7.78 -6.99 20.66
C ALA A 77 -8.85 -5.88 20.52
N LYS A 78 -9.73 -5.97 19.51
CA LYS A 78 -10.88 -5.06 19.35
C LYS A 78 -11.81 -5.11 20.55
N ARG A 79 -12.16 -6.30 21.01
CA ARG A 79 -13.02 -6.49 22.18
C ARG A 79 -12.42 -5.87 23.44
N LEU A 80 -11.08 -5.91 23.59
CA LEU A 80 -10.36 -5.32 24.71
C LEU A 80 -10.29 -3.79 24.64
N GLY A 81 -10.56 -3.18 23.47
CA GLY A 81 -10.61 -1.73 23.29
C GLY A 81 -9.53 -1.15 22.39
N CYS A 82 -8.68 -1.98 21.77
CA CYS A 82 -7.68 -1.49 20.83
C CYS A 82 -8.32 -0.66 19.70
N GLN A 83 -7.78 0.52 19.44
CA GLN A 83 -8.38 1.48 18.52
C GLN A 83 -8.33 1.00 17.07
N LYS A 84 -7.20 0.42 16.66
CA LYS A 84 -7.00 0.00 15.28
C LYS A 84 -6.37 -1.38 15.19
N VAL A 85 -6.99 -2.26 14.40
CA VAL A 85 -6.48 -3.61 14.15
C VAL A 85 -6.16 -3.80 12.68
N VAL A 86 -4.93 -4.21 12.40
CA VAL A 86 -4.44 -4.57 11.07
C VAL A 86 -4.15 -6.06 11.05
N ALA A 87 -4.78 -6.80 10.16
CA ALA A 87 -4.59 -8.25 10.07
C ALA A 87 -4.02 -8.68 8.72
N LEU A 88 -3.03 -9.58 8.75
CA LEU A 88 -2.62 -10.29 7.55
C LEU A 88 -3.67 -11.33 7.16
N VAL A 89 -3.90 -11.43 5.86
CA VAL A 89 -4.79 -12.43 5.28
C VAL A 89 -4.09 -13.10 4.09
N HIS A 90 -3.92 -14.42 4.17
CA HIS A 90 -3.26 -15.21 3.13
C HIS A 90 -4.22 -15.60 2.01
N ARG A 91 -5.50 -15.78 2.35
CA ARG A 91 -6.59 -16.03 1.41
C ARG A 91 -7.29 -14.71 1.05
N PRO A 92 -7.10 -14.18 -0.17
CA PRO A 92 -7.63 -12.87 -0.55
C PRO A 92 -9.15 -12.73 -0.35
N ASP A 93 -9.89 -13.83 -0.49
CA ASP A 93 -11.35 -13.86 -0.35
C ASP A 93 -11.82 -13.55 1.08
N TYR A 94 -10.94 -13.69 2.08
CA TYR A 94 -11.25 -13.42 3.48
C TYR A 94 -11.15 -11.94 3.84
N GLY A 95 -10.47 -11.12 3.04
CA GLY A 95 -10.30 -9.69 3.32
C GLY A 95 -11.62 -8.96 3.62
N PRO A 96 -12.63 -9.02 2.73
CA PRO A 96 -13.92 -8.37 2.98
C PRO A 96 -14.65 -8.92 4.22
N ILE A 97 -14.45 -10.21 4.54
CA ILE A 97 -15.05 -10.83 5.75
C ILE A 97 -14.41 -10.24 7.02
N TYR A 98 -13.08 -10.08 7.04
CA TYR A 98 -12.38 -9.47 8.16
C TYR A 98 -12.88 -8.05 8.44
N GLU A 99 -13.02 -7.24 7.39
CA GLU A 99 -13.52 -5.87 7.50
C GLU A 99 -14.97 -5.84 8.02
N GLN A 100 -15.84 -6.74 7.54
CA GLN A 100 -17.22 -6.88 8.04
C GLN A 100 -17.29 -7.29 9.52
N LEU A 101 -16.31 -8.07 9.99
CA LEU A 101 -16.22 -8.49 11.39
C LEU A 101 -15.57 -7.42 12.30
N GLY A 102 -15.13 -6.28 11.76
CA GLY A 102 -14.63 -5.15 12.52
C GLY A 102 -13.10 -5.03 12.57
N ILE A 103 -12.37 -5.75 11.72
CA ILE A 103 -10.94 -5.51 11.48
C ILE A 103 -10.80 -4.26 10.60
N ASP A 104 -9.98 -3.30 11.00
CA ASP A 104 -9.88 -2.00 10.32
C ASP A 104 -9.13 -2.08 9.00
N ALA A 105 -8.19 -3.03 8.87
CA ALA A 105 -7.50 -3.27 7.61
C ALA A 105 -7.08 -4.74 7.47
N ALA A 106 -7.51 -5.39 6.40
CA ALA A 106 -7.07 -6.72 6.01
C ALA A 106 -6.04 -6.63 4.88
N ILE A 107 -4.81 -7.07 5.13
CA ILE A 107 -3.70 -6.94 4.18
C ILE A 107 -3.32 -8.31 3.63
N SER A 108 -3.44 -8.50 2.32
CA SER A 108 -2.98 -9.73 1.65
C SER A 108 -1.58 -9.53 1.05
N PRO A 109 -0.53 -10.17 1.62
CA PRO A 109 0.82 -10.12 1.06
C PRO A 109 0.88 -10.65 -0.38
N ARG A 110 0.07 -11.66 -0.70
CA ARG A 110 -0.01 -12.24 -2.06
C ARG A 110 -0.52 -11.22 -3.08
N LEU A 111 -1.56 -10.46 -2.74
CA LEU A 111 -2.09 -9.42 -3.63
C LEU A 111 -1.12 -8.24 -3.76
N LEU A 112 -0.44 -7.85 -2.68
CA LEU A 112 0.60 -6.83 -2.74
C LEU A 112 1.75 -7.26 -3.65
N ALA A 113 2.26 -8.48 -3.48
CA ALA A 113 3.31 -9.03 -4.35
C ALA A 113 2.86 -9.11 -5.81
N ALA A 114 1.64 -9.60 -6.08
CA ALA A 114 1.09 -9.66 -7.43
C ALA A 114 1.01 -8.25 -8.08
N ARG A 115 0.55 -7.25 -7.33
CA ARG A 115 0.52 -5.85 -7.82
C ARG A 115 1.93 -5.33 -8.14
N GLN A 116 2.91 -5.62 -7.28
CA GLN A 116 4.30 -5.24 -7.53
C GLN A 116 4.88 -5.92 -8.78
N ILE A 117 4.66 -7.24 -8.95
CA ILE A 117 5.08 -7.99 -10.14
C ILE A 117 4.43 -7.41 -11.40
N LEU A 118 3.12 -7.15 -11.36
CA LEU A 118 2.40 -6.57 -12.50
C LEU A 118 2.91 -5.17 -12.88
N LYS A 119 3.46 -4.41 -11.92
CA LYS A 119 4.12 -3.14 -12.20
C LYS A 119 5.33 -3.32 -13.13
N TYR A 120 6.12 -4.39 -12.93
CA TYR A 120 7.29 -4.70 -13.76
C TYR A 120 6.95 -5.41 -15.08
N VAL A 121 5.85 -6.20 -15.08
CA VAL A 121 5.41 -6.93 -16.30
C VAL A 121 4.71 -5.99 -17.29
N ARG A 122 4.06 -4.94 -16.80
CA ARG A 122 3.51 -3.90 -17.65
C ARG A 122 4.67 -3.02 -18.16
N GLU A 123 5.40 -3.54 -19.15
CA GLU A 123 6.35 -2.74 -19.92
C GLU A 123 5.59 -1.63 -20.64
N GLY A 124 5.84 -0.38 -20.24
CA GLY A 124 5.28 0.84 -20.85
C GLY A 124 4.70 1.77 -19.78
N GLU A 125 4.87 2.93 -19.92
CA GLU A 125 4.37 4.24 -19.58
C GLU A 125 3.59 4.38 -18.24
N VAL A 126 2.89 3.33 -17.73
CA VAL A 126 2.12 3.38 -16.45
C VAL A 126 2.97 2.82 -15.32
N ALA A 127 3.60 3.70 -14.55
CA ALA A 127 4.42 3.32 -13.39
C ALA A 127 3.57 2.81 -12.22
N SER A 128 2.41 3.42 -11.97
CA SER A 128 1.46 2.96 -10.95
C SER A 128 0.01 3.37 -11.24
N VAL A 129 -0.93 2.66 -10.61
CA VAL A 129 -2.36 2.98 -10.62
C VAL A 129 -2.87 2.88 -9.19
N SER A 130 -3.42 3.96 -8.67
CA SER A 130 -4.13 4.00 -7.39
C SER A 130 -5.61 4.24 -7.64
N VAL A 131 -6.46 3.42 -7.03
CA VAL A 131 -7.91 3.53 -7.14
C VAL A 131 -8.43 4.40 -6.01
N ILE A 132 -9.31 5.34 -6.30
CA ILE A 132 -9.93 6.24 -5.32
C ILE A 132 -11.45 6.20 -5.44
N ALA A 133 -12.12 6.65 -4.37
CA ALA A 133 -13.57 6.78 -4.32
C ALA A 133 -14.31 5.49 -4.74
N ASP A 134 -13.93 4.34 -4.13
CA ASP A 134 -14.54 3.02 -4.36
C ASP A 134 -14.57 2.59 -5.84
N GLY A 135 -13.50 2.87 -6.56
CA GLY A 135 -13.38 2.49 -7.97
C GLY A 135 -13.92 3.51 -8.97
N ARG A 136 -14.44 4.64 -8.51
CA ARG A 136 -14.98 5.70 -9.39
C ARG A 136 -13.90 6.59 -10.01
N GLY A 137 -12.71 6.65 -9.40
CA GLY A 137 -11.57 7.42 -9.89
C GLY A 137 -10.27 6.63 -9.83
N GLU A 138 -9.32 7.06 -10.64
CA GLU A 138 -7.96 6.49 -10.69
C GLU A 138 -6.92 7.62 -10.70
N ILE A 139 -5.82 7.39 -10.01
CA ILE A 139 -4.60 8.18 -10.10
C ILE A 139 -3.58 7.33 -10.86
N LEU A 140 -3.13 7.81 -11.98
CA LEU A 140 -2.11 7.16 -12.78
C LEU A 140 -0.79 7.90 -12.62
N GLU A 141 0.28 7.16 -12.42
CA GLU A 141 1.64 7.64 -12.52
C GLU A 141 2.22 7.14 -13.84
N LEU A 142 2.55 8.04 -14.74
CA LEU A 142 2.94 7.74 -16.11
C LEU A 142 4.31 8.34 -16.41
N VAL A 143 5.23 7.55 -16.94
CA VAL A 143 6.50 8.07 -17.43
C VAL A 143 6.34 8.43 -18.92
N ALA A 144 6.75 9.64 -19.29
CA ALA A 144 6.65 10.14 -20.66
C ALA A 144 7.85 9.69 -21.52
N PRO A 145 7.69 8.74 -22.45
CA PRO A 145 8.74 8.33 -23.37
C PRO A 145 9.08 9.44 -24.39
N GLU A 146 10.25 9.36 -25.01
CA GLU A 146 10.75 10.39 -25.96
C GLU A 146 9.79 10.72 -27.11
N GLU A 147 9.08 9.73 -27.63
CA GLU A 147 8.27 9.87 -28.85
C GLU A 147 6.77 9.85 -28.60
N CYS A 148 6.30 10.04 -27.36
CA CYS A 148 4.87 10.00 -27.07
C CYS A 148 4.17 11.32 -27.42
N ARG A 149 2.85 11.27 -27.55
CA ARG A 149 2.04 12.40 -28.05
C ARG A 149 2.00 13.61 -27.12
N ILE A 150 2.25 13.42 -25.82
CA ILE A 150 2.21 14.47 -24.81
C ILE A 150 3.52 15.24 -24.70
N VAL A 151 4.63 14.69 -25.19
CA VAL A 151 5.95 15.29 -25.10
C VAL A 151 6.15 16.38 -26.15
N GLY A 152 6.85 17.46 -25.76
CA GLY A 152 7.30 18.52 -26.67
C GLY A 152 6.24 19.52 -27.10
N LYS A 153 5.01 19.43 -26.54
CA LYS A 153 3.91 20.38 -26.78
C LYS A 153 3.46 20.98 -25.47
N THR A 154 2.90 22.20 -25.53
CA THR A 154 2.23 22.76 -24.35
C THR A 154 0.98 21.93 -24.01
N LEU A 155 0.63 21.83 -22.73
CA LEU A 155 -0.54 21.05 -22.35
C LEU A 155 -1.84 21.55 -22.95
N MET A 156 -1.94 22.84 -23.29
CA MET A 156 -3.10 23.40 -24.00
C MET A 156 -3.20 22.94 -25.45
N ASP A 157 -2.08 22.57 -26.08
CA ASP A 157 -2.01 22.07 -27.46
C ASP A 157 -2.15 20.54 -27.52
N VAL A 158 -2.06 19.86 -26.38
CA VAL A 158 -2.33 18.44 -26.29
C VAL A 158 -3.84 18.22 -26.15
N ASN A 159 -4.41 17.41 -27.02
CA ASN A 159 -5.83 17.06 -26.93
C ASN A 159 -6.08 16.09 -25.75
N ILE A 160 -6.07 16.65 -24.54
CA ILE A 160 -6.32 15.88 -23.29
C ILE A 160 -7.81 15.49 -23.24
N PRO A 161 -8.14 14.21 -23.05
CA PRO A 161 -9.53 13.78 -23.00
C PRO A 161 -10.32 14.46 -21.87
N ARG A 162 -11.63 14.65 -22.07
CA ARG A 162 -12.50 15.15 -21.00
C ARG A 162 -12.52 14.17 -19.83
N GLY A 163 -12.50 14.70 -18.61
CA GLY A 163 -12.46 13.89 -17.38
C GLY A 163 -11.04 13.47 -16.98
N VAL A 164 -10.02 14.09 -17.57
CA VAL A 164 -8.61 13.94 -17.21
C VAL A 164 -8.06 15.24 -16.63
N MET A 165 -7.32 15.13 -15.54
CA MET A 165 -6.58 16.23 -14.94
C MET A 165 -5.12 15.81 -14.71
N ILE A 166 -4.18 16.61 -15.19
CA ILE A 166 -2.76 16.44 -14.87
C ILE A 166 -2.52 17.18 -13.56
N GLY A 167 -2.21 16.42 -12.50
CA GLY A 167 -2.08 16.94 -11.14
C GLY A 167 -0.67 17.37 -10.79
N ALA A 168 0.34 16.66 -11.28
CA ALA A 168 1.73 16.99 -11.02
C ALA A 168 2.66 16.42 -12.10
N VAL A 169 3.81 17.05 -12.26
CA VAL A 169 4.90 16.59 -13.12
C VAL A 169 6.18 16.55 -12.30
N ALA A 170 6.83 15.40 -12.26
CA ALA A 170 8.15 15.23 -11.67
C ALA A 170 9.20 15.10 -12.77
N GLY A 171 10.23 15.92 -12.70
CA GLY A 171 11.37 15.92 -13.61
C GLY A 171 12.68 16.09 -12.85
N GLU A 172 13.78 16.25 -13.57
CA GLU A 172 15.12 16.40 -12.98
C GLU A 172 15.23 17.59 -11.99
N THR A 173 14.45 18.66 -12.20
CA THR A 173 14.48 19.89 -11.39
C THR A 173 13.50 19.86 -10.22
N GLY A 174 12.78 18.77 -10.02
CA GLY A 174 11.79 18.62 -8.93
C GLY A 174 10.38 18.32 -9.41
N VAL A 175 9.42 18.55 -8.51
CA VAL A 175 7.98 18.32 -8.77
C VAL A 175 7.26 19.66 -8.83
N PHE A 176 6.37 19.82 -9.81
CA PHE A 176 5.53 21.01 -9.95
C PHE A 176 4.11 20.66 -10.40
N VAL A 177 3.18 21.54 -10.13
CA VAL A 177 1.80 21.46 -10.65
C VAL A 177 1.76 22.22 -11.98
N PRO A 178 1.51 21.53 -13.10
CA PRO A 178 1.58 22.17 -14.41
C PRO A 178 0.35 23.03 -14.72
N ASP A 179 0.58 24.06 -15.53
CA ASP A 179 -0.48 24.81 -16.20
C ASP A 179 -0.55 24.48 -17.70
N GLY A 180 -1.48 25.12 -18.42
CA GLY A 180 -1.68 24.87 -19.85
C GLY A 180 -0.50 25.24 -20.75
N LYS A 181 0.44 26.06 -20.27
CA LYS A 181 1.63 26.51 -21.03
C LYS A 181 2.85 25.61 -20.80
N ASP A 182 2.79 24.77 -19.79
CA ASP A 182 3.90 23.87 -19.50
C ASP A 182 4.03 22.75 -20.53
N VAL A 183 5.26 22.30 -20.68
CA VAL A 183 5.63 21.26 -21.65
C VAL A 183 6.15 20.04 -20.90
N ILE A 184 5.60 18.88 -21.19
CA ILE A 184 6.11 17.59 -20.69
C ILE A 184 7.35 17.23 -21.48
N ARG A 185 8.44 16.89 -20.77
CA ARG A 185 9.70 16.47 -21.36
C ARG A 185 9.85 14.95 -21.31
N PRO A 186 10.64 14.35 -22.19
CA PRO A 186 10.99 12.94 -22.10
C PRO A 186 11.52 12.59 -20.72
N GLY A 187 11.12 11.43 -20.19
CA GLY A 187 11.52 10.96 -18.85
C GLY A 187 10.77 11.60 -17.69
N ASN A 188 9.94 12.64 -17.92
CA ASN A 188 9.12 13.15 -16.83
C ASN A 188 8.12 12.11 -16.37
N THR A 189 7.92 12.04 -15.05
CA THR A 189 6.81 11.30 -14.42
C THR A 189 5.63 12.23 -14.25
N VAL A 190 4.48 11.84 -14.76
CA VAL A 190 3.25 12.63 -14.78
C VAL A 190 2.18 11.96 -13.94
N ILE A 191 1.62 12.69 -12.98
CA ILE A 191 0.50 12.24 -12.16
C ILE A 191 -0.80 12.71 -12.81
N VAL A 192 -1.65 11.76 -13.15
CA VAL A 192 -2.91 11.99 -13.88
C VAL A 192 -4.09 11.48 -13.08
N PHE A 193 -5.07 12.33 -12.85
CA PHE A 193 -6.37 11.93 -12.29
C PHE A 193 -7.33 11.64 -13.44
N THR A 194 -8.00 10.49 -13.39
CA THR A 194 -8.94 10.06 -14.44
C THR A 194 -9.99 9.10 -13.87
N THR A 195 -10.87 8.62 -14.74
CA THR A 195 -11.80 7.53 -14.43
C THR A 195 -11.41 6.25 -15.18
N PRO A 196 -11.82 5.05 -14.70
CA PRO A 196 -11.54 3.79 -15.39
C PRO A 196 -11.93 3.79 -16.86
N ALA A 197 -13.05 4.45 -17.19
CA ALA A 197 -13.56 4.54 -18.55
C ALA A 197 -12.67 5.34 -19.50
N VAL A 198 -11.96 6.37 -18.99
CA VAL A 198 -11.12 7.29 -19.78
C VAL A 198 -9.66 6.87 -19.78
N ARG A 199 -9.23 6.04 -18.82
CA ARG A 199 -7.86 5.55 -18.71
C ARG A 199 -7.22 5.08 -20.02
N PRO A 200 -7.88 4.27 -20.89
CA PRO A 200 -7.26 3.84 -22.16
C PRO A 200 -6.92 4.99 -23.10
N ALA A 201 -7.66 6.11 -23.01
CA ALA A 201 -7.38 7.31 -23.80
C ALA A 201 -6.17 8.08 -23.23
N VAL A 202 -5.99 8.12 -21.91
CA VAL A 202 -4.81 8.67 -21.25
C VAL A 202 -3.57 7.86 -21.63
N GLU A 203 -3.61 6.55 -21.50
CA GLU A 203 -2.48 5.67 -21.84
C GLU A 203 -2.01 5.87 -23.28
N ARG A 204 -2.93 6.11 -24.22
CA ARG A 204 -2.56 6.42 -25.63
C ARG A 204 -1.78 7.70 -25.82
N LEU A 205 -1.89 8.68 -24.92
CA LEU A 205 -1.08 9.92 -24.98
C LEU A 205 0.39 9.65 -24.64
N PHE A 206 0.65 8.64 -23.82
CA PHE A 206 1.98 8.28 -23.36
C PHE A 206 2.60 7.11 -24.14
N ARG A 207 1.89 6.48 -25.06
CA ARG A 207 2.44 5.41 -25.90
C ARG A 207 3.28 5.96 -27.03
N LYS A 208 4.40 5.28 -27.29
CA LYS A 208 5.13 5.46 -28.54
C LYS A 208 4.21 5.12 -29.72
N PRO A 209 4.18 5.94 -30.79
CA PRO A 209 3.47 5.56 -32.01
C PRO A 209 4.07 4.27 -32.57
N LEU A 210 3.23 3.28 -32.85
CA LEU A 210 3.66 1.96 -33.38
C LEU A 210 4.27 2.03 -34.79
N PHE A 211 4.12 3.18 -35.51
CA PHE A 211 4.70 3.45 -36.80
C PHE A 211 4.98 4.95 -36.92
N ALA A 212 6.25 5.30 -37.15
CA ALA A 212 6.67 6.59 -37.70
C ALA A 212 6.92 6.41 -39.19
#